data_44b2587c8dba5bf1a8bffed8a7f09d1b
#
_entry.id   44b2587c8dba5bf1a8bffed8a7f09d1b
#
_cell.length_a   1.000
_cell.length_b   1.000
_cell.length_c   1.000
_cell.angle_alpha   90.00
_cell.angle_beta   90.00
_cell.angle_gamma   90.00
#
_symmetry.space_group_name_H-M   'P 1'
#
loop_
_entity.id
_entity.type
_entity.pdbx_description
1 polymer ?
#
loop_
_entity_poly.entity_id
_entity_poly.type
_entity_poly.pdbx_seq_one_letter_code
_entity_poly.pdbx_strand_id
1 'polypeptide(L)'
;MAAITMIDQFTSGMDFEAFRSNPMAVAAVERQLQIISEAAIRLGDEAERQCPEVPWRDIRGIGNQLRHAYERIDLNTIWNTVSDDLPALKVAVERVLKPPPA
;
A
#
# COMPACT_ATOMS: atom_id res chain seq x y z
N MET A 1 -0.08 4.51 -10.22
CA MET A 1 0.18 5.27 -9.00
C MET A 1 1.64 5.14 -8.61
N ALA A 2 2.31 6.29 -8.47
CA ALA A 2 3.76 6.32 -8.23
C ALA A 2 4.17 5.64 -6.93
N ALA A 3 3.39 5.81 -5.86
CA ALA A 3 3.74 5.24 -4.56
C ALA A 3 3.76 3.71 -4.59
N ILE A 4 2.82 3.08 -5.29
CA ILE A 4 2.78 1.62 -5.42
C ILE A 4 4.00 1.14 -6.21
N THR A 5 4.31 1.83 -7.29
CA THR A 5 5.47 1.50 -8.11
C THR A 5 6.77 1.63 -7.32
N MET A 6 6.89 2.67 -6.49
CA MET A 6 8.07 2.85 -5.65
C MET A 6 8.23 1.72 -4.63
N ILE A 7 7.12 1.28 -4.02
CA ILE A 7 7.18 0.14 -3.10
C ILE A 7 7.63 -1.12 -3.83
N ASP A 8 7.09 -1.37 -5.02
CA ASP A 8 7.52 -2.53 -5.83
C ASP A 8 9.02 -2.48 -6.10
N GLN A 9 9.55 -1.31 -6.43
CA GLN A 9 10.98 -1.13 -6.69
C GLN A 9 11.81 -1.36 -5.42
N PHE A 10 11.37 -0.80 -4.29
CA PHE A 10 12.10 -0.91 -3.02
C PHE A 10 12.15 -2.35 -2.50
N THR A 11 11.11 -3.14 -2.79
CA THR A 11 10.98 -4.49 -2.27
C THR A 11 11.27 -5.57 -3.30
N SER A 12 11.66 -5.19 -4.51
CA SER A 12 11.94 -6.13 -5.58
C SER A 12 13.00 -7.15 -5.15
N GLY A 13 12.65 -8.41 -5.29
CA GLY A 13 13.56 -9.51 -4.92
C GLY A 13 13.70 -9.74 -3.42
N MET A 14 12.97 -9.01 -2.58
CA MET A 14 13.03 -9.21 -1.14
C MET A 14 11.98 -10.20 -0.67
N ASP A 15 12.38 -11.06 0.29
CA ASP A 15 11.45 -11.79 1.13
C ASP A 15 11.27 -11.00 2.45
N PHE A 16 10.46 -11.53 3.35
CA PHE A 16 10.23 -10.84 4.64
C PHE A 16 11.52 -10.66 5.43
N GLU A 17 12.41 -11.64 5.44
CA GLU A 17 13.66 -11.54 6.18
C GLU A 17 14.56 -10.44 5.63
N ALA A 18 14.67 -10.32 4.32
CA ALA A 18 15.46 -9.26 3.70
C ALA A 18 14.85 -7.88 4.01
N PHE A 19 13.53 -7.77 3.93
CA PHE A 19 12.81 -6.52 4.24
C PHE A 19 13.04 -6.14 5.71
N ARG A 20 12.79 -7.07 6.62
CA ARG A 20 12.91 -6.85 8.06
C ARG A 20 14.32 -6.39 8.45
N SER A 21 15.31 -6.88 7.76
CA SER A 21 16.72 -6.59 8.04
C SER A 21 17.23 -5.31 7.39
N ASN A 22 16.37 -4.60 6.67
CA ASN A 22 16.77 -3.39 5.95
C ASN A 22 15.96 -2.18 6.44
N PRO A 23 16.50 -1.43 7.44
CA PRO A 23 15.77 -0.28 7.99
C PRO A 23 15.43 0.80 6.97
N MET A 24 16.27 1.00 5.96
CA MET A 24 15.97 1.98 4.90
C MET A 24 14.78 1.55 4.06
N ALA A 25 14.70 0.27 3.72
CA ALA A 25 13.55 -0.25 2.97
C ALA A 25 12.28 -0.14 3.80
N VAL A 26 12.35 -0.47 5.09
CA VAL A 26 11.20 -0.36 6.00
C VAL A 26 10.71 1.09 6.05
N ALA A 27 11.61 2.03 6.28
CA ALA A 27 11.23 3.45 6.37
C ALA A 27 10.65 3.97 5.06
N ALA A 28 11.24 3.59 3.93
CA ALA A 28 10.75 4.00 2.62
C ALA A 28 9.35 3.44 2.34
N VAL A 29 9.12 2.17 2.65
CA VAL A 29 7.82 1.53 2.48
C VAL A 29 6.77 2.17 3.39
N GLU A 30 7.11 2.43 4.65
CA GLU A 30 6.21 3.08 5.59
C GLU A 30 5.73 4.43 5.07
N ARG A 31 6.65 5.23 4.54
CA ARG A 31 6.29 6.55 3.99
C ARG A 31 5.35 6.41 2.80
N GLN A 32 5.63 5.50 1.89
CA GLN A 32 4.77 5.31 0.72
C GLN A 32 3.41 4.73 1.10
N LEU A 33 3.34 3.86 2.12
CA LEU A 33 2.07 3.35 2.62
C LEU A 33 1.21 4.46 3.22
N GLN A 34 1.81 5.43 3.91
CA GLN A 34 1.07 6.60 4.40
C GLN A 34 0.44 7.38 3.26
N ILE A 35 1.20 7.60 2.19
CA ILE A 35 0.71 8.31 1.00
C ILE A 35 -0.45 7.55 0.36
N ILE A 36 -0.31 6.24 0.22
CA ILE A 36 -1.35 5.39 -0.37
C ILE A 36 -2.61 5.41 0.50
N SER A 37 -2.44 5.28 1.81
CA SER A 37 -3.56 5.27 2.75
C SER A 37 -4.33 6.59 2.70
N GLU A 38 -3.63 7.73 2.69
CA GLU A 38 -4.27 9.04 2.59
C GLU A 38 -5.02 9.21 1.27
N ALA A 39 -4.43 8.75 0.18
CA ALA A 39 -5.09 8.78 -1.12
C ALA A 39 -6.36 7.93 -1.12
N ALA A 40 -6.29 6.74 -0.51
CA ALA A 40 -7.44 5.83 -0.41
C ALA A 40 -8.58 6.46 0.40
N ILE A 41 -8.24 7.17 1.47
CA ILE A 41 -9.26 7.88 2.28
C ILE A 41 -9.95 8.96 1.44
N ARG A 42 -9.18 9.72 0.66
CA ARG A 42 -9.75 10.79 -0.18
C ARG A 42 -10.66 10.27 -1.28
N LEU A 43 -10.41 9.06 -1.77
CA LEU A 43 -11.25 8.46 -2.81
C LEU A 43 -12.66 8.12 -2.31
N GLY A 44 -12.82 7.88 -1.02
CA GLY A 44 -14.13 7.69 -0.40
C GLY A 44 -14.88 6.46 -0.87
N ASP A 45 -16.20 6.52 -0.69
CA ASP A 45 -17.08 5.37 -0.95
C ASP A 45 -17.19 5.01 -2.42
N GLU A 46 -16.97 5.97 -3.30
CA GLU A 46 -17.06 5.72 -4.74
C GLU A 46 -16.02 4.70 -5.19
N ALA A 47 -14.80 4.80 -4.64
CA ALA A 47 -13.75 3.83 -4.94
C ALA A 47 -14.16 2.42 -4.48
N GLU A 48 -14.79 2.31 -3.32
CA GLU A 48 -15.27 1.03 -2.82
C GLU A 48 -16.32 0.42 -3.74
N ARG A 49 -17.22 1.24 -4.25
CA ARG A 49 -18.26 0.76 -5.18
C ARG A 49 -17.67 0.31 -6.50
N GLN A 50 -16.69 1.04 -7.03
CA GLN A 50 -16.08 0.70 -8.32
C GLN A 50 -15.14 -0.50 -8.22
N CYS A 51 -14.45 -0.64 -7.10
CA CYS A 51 -13.43 -1.67 -6.92
C CYS A 51 -13.63 -2.41 -5.60
N PRO A 52 -14.73 -3.18 -5.46
CA PRO A 52 -15.04 -3.87 -4.19
C PRO A 52 -14.03 -4.96 -3.84
N GLU A 53 -13.23 -5.42 -4.79
CA GLU A 53 -12.22 -6.45 -4.58
C GLU A 53 -10.98 -5.94 -3.83
N VAL A 54 -10.82 -4.62 -3.71
CA VAL A 54 -9.69 -4.03 -3.00
C VAL A 54 -9.96 -4.01 -1.50
N PRO A 55 -9.01 -4.40 -0.64
CA PRO A 55 -9.20 -4.36 0.81
C PRO A 55 -9.04 -2.92 1.36
N TRP A 56 -9.99 -2.07 1.03
CA TRP A 56 -9.95 -0.63 1.36
C TRP A 56 -9.79 -0.36 2.84
N ARG A 57 -10.49 -1.14 3.67
CA ARG A 57 -10.43 -0.94 5.12
C ARG A 57 -9.01 -1.10 5.64
N ASP A 58 -8.32 -2.14 5.20
CA ASP A 58 -6.96 -2.42 5.65
C ASP A 58 -5.99 -1.38 5.12
N ILE A 59 -6.14 -0.99 3.86
CA ILE A 59 -5.27 0.02 3.24
C ILE A 59 -5.44 1.38 3.92
N ARG A 60 -6.67 1.78 4.21
CA ARG A 60 -6.94 3.03 4.93
C ARG A 60 -6.44 2.97 6.36
N GLY A 61 -6.59 1.81 7.00
CA GLY A 61 -6.19 1.61 8.38
C GLY A 61 -4.69 1.64 8.62
N ILE A 62 -3.89 1.20 7.64
CA ILE A 62 -2.44 1.13 7.83
C ILE A 62 -1.83 2.52 8.06
N GLY A 63 -2.34 3.54 7.39
CA GLY A 63 -1.87 4.91 7.58
C GLY A 63 -2.12 5.40 8.99
N ASN A 64 -3.29 5.08 9.56
CA ASN A 64 -3.62 5.44 10.93
C ASN A 64 -2.70 4.74 11.91
N GLN A 65 -2.44 3.44 11.70
CA GLN A 65 -1.51 2.69 12.53
C GLN A 65 -0.11 3.29 12.50
N LEU A 66 0.36 3.68 11.31
CA LEU A 66 1.69 4.28 11.16
C LEU A 66 1.80 5.62 11.87
N ARG A 67 0.73 6.43 11.85
CA ARG A 67 0.74 7.73 12.53
C ARG A 67 0.74 7.63 14.05
N HIS A 68 0.11 6.58 14.58
CA HIS A 68 -0.09 6.45 16.04
C HIS A 68 0.79 5.41 16.69
N ALA A 69 1.58 4.66 15.95
CA ALA A 69 2.49 3.65 16.48
C ALA A 69 3.86 4.27 16.75
N TYR A 70 3.96 5.03 17.83
CA TYR A 70 5.21 5.71 18.16
C TYR A 70 6.35 4.76 18.48
N GLU A 71 6.05 3.58 18.97
CA GLU A 71 7.09 2.67 19.41
C GLU A 71 7.40 1.59 18.41
N ARG A 72 6.37 0.97 17.88
CA ARG A 72 6.55 -0.01 16.81
C ARG A 72 5.23 -0.41 16.18
N ILE A 73 5.24 -0.52 14.88
CA ILE A 73 4.24 -1.24 14.14
C ILE A 73 4.83 -2.61 13.84
N ASP A 74 3.99 -3.64 13.85
CA ASP A 74 4.44 -4.97 13.51
C ASP A 74 4.87 -5.02 12.05
N LEU A 75 6.13 -5.39 11.81
CA LEU A 75 6.66 -5.48 10.45
C LEU A 75 5.93 -6.53 9.62
N ASN A 76 5.36 -7.55 10.25
CA ASN A 76 4.51 -8.51 9.54
C ASN A 76 3.28 -7.83 8.95
N THR A 77 2.68 -6.91 9.70
CA THR A 77 1.52 -6.16 9.21
C THR A 77 1.90 -5.32 7.98
N ILE A 78 3.03 -4.63 8.04
CA ILE A 78 3.52 -3.83 6.91
C ILE A 78 3.77 -4.74 5.70
N TRP A 79 4.48 -5.84 5.89
CA TRP A 79 4.82 -6.76 4.81
C TRP A 79 3.59 -7.41 4.21
N ASN A 80 2.61 -7.79 5.04
CA ASN A 80 1.36 -8.37 4.56
C ASN A 80 0.57 -7.36 3.73
N THR A 81 0.56 -6.09 4.13
CA THR A 81 -0.07 -5.04 3.33
C THR A 81 0.58 -4.95 1.96
N VAL A 82 1.91 -4.94 1.90
CA VAL A 82 2.66 -4.88 0.64
C VAL A 82 2.40 -6.12 -0.22
N SER A 83 2.41 -7.29 0.40
CA SER A 83 2.35 -8.56 -0.34
C SER A 83 0.93 -8.96 -0.74
N ASP A 84 -0.06 -8.66 0.12
CA ASP A 84 -1.42 -9.17 -0.05
C ASP A 84 -2.41 -8.09 -0.50
N ASP A 85 -2.30 -6.87 0.02
CA ASP A 85 -3.29 -5.83 -0.22
C ASP A 85 -2.96 -4.96 -1.43
N LEU A 86 -1.70 -4.57 -1.59
CA LEU A 86 -1.31 -3.67 -2.67
C LEU A 86 -1.46 -4.27 -4.07
N PRO A 87 -1.25 -5.58 -4.29
CA PRO A 87 -1.47 -6.12 -5.64
C PRO A 87 -2.89 -5.91 -6.14
N ALA A 88 -3.89 -6.10 -5.29
CA ALA A 88 -5.29 -5.87 -5.67
C ALA A 88 -5.54 -4.39 -5.98
N LEU A 89 -4.96 -3.50 -5.17
CA LEU A 89 -5.08 -2.06 -5.41
C LEU A 89 -4.40 -1.66 -6.71
N LYS A 90 -3.21 -2.20 -6.99
CA LYS A 90 -2.48 -1.90 -8.22
C LYS A 90 -3.28 -2.28 -9.45
N VAL A 91 -3.85 -3.48 -9.45
CA VAL A 91 -4.68 -3.94 -10.57
C VAL A 91 -5.90 -3.04 -10.74
N ALA A 92 -6.56 -2.67 -9.63
CA ALA A 92 -7.73 -1.80 -9.69
C ALA A 92 -7.40 -0.42 -10.22
N VAL A 93 -6.29 0.18 -9.77
CA VAL A 93 -5.83 1.49 -10.25
C VAL A 93 -5.52 1.46 -11.73
N GLU A 94 -4.80 0.44 -12.19
CA GLU A 94 -4.47 0.28 -13.60
C GLU A 94 -5.73 0.16 -14.46
N ARG A 95 -6.73 -0.57 -13.98
CA ARG A 95 -8.00 -0.73 -14.69
C ARG A 95 -8.75 0.58 -14.81
N VAL A 96 -8.82 1.34 -13.71
CA VAL A 96 -9.59 2.60 -13.66
C VAL A 96 -8.89 3.73 -14.39
N LEU A 97 -7.56 3.84 -14.26
CA LEU A 97 -6.79 4.91 -14.87
C LEU A 97 -6.38 4.61 -16.30
N LYS A 98 -6.55 3.37 -16.75
CA LYS A 98 -6.21 3.02 -18.11
C LYS A 98 -7.13 3.76 -19.08
N PRO A 99 -6.59 4.53 -20.03
CA PRO A 99 -7.45 5.24 -20.97
C PRO A 99 -8.28 4.24 -21.79
N PRO A 100 -9.52 4.58 -22.12
CA PRO A 100 -10.32 3.70 -22.95
C PRO A 100 -9.65 3.48 -24.30
N PRO A 101 -9.81 2.30 -24.90
CA PRO A 101 -9.27 2.06 -26.22
C PRO A 101 -9.86 3.05 -27.20
N ALA A 102 -9.00 3.59 -28.03
CA ALA A 102 -9.40 4.59 -29.02
C ALA A 102 -10.34 3.98 -30.05
#